data_7a1e2677c67290258d905a3ab1e9b5e9
#
_entry.id   7a1e2677c67290258d905a3ab1e9b5e9
#
_cell.length_a   1.000
_cell.length_b   1.000
_cell.length_c   1.000
_cell.angle_alpha   90.00
_cell.angle_beta   90.00
_cell.angle_gamma   90.00
#
_symmetry.space_group_name_H-M   'P 1'
#
loop_
_entity.id
_entity.type
_entity.pdbx_description
1 polymer ?
#
loop_
_entity_poly.entity_id
_entity_poly.type
_entity_poly.pdbx_seq_one_letter_code
_entity_poly.pdbx_strand_id
1 'polypeptide(L)'
;MKILEIVETLSPGGGQRFVVDLSNELSSNNEVAICTFRKKNKSDFYRHNIRCQIKQFTYEGTWNLGSKIKQFVHVFNCIKEYKPDIVHSHLLAFPYVILPAIYFQNIKFYYTVHNIAEKHTHPGIGAYFKKIFLKKTIKAITISPYCALSFKQYYGYSSFCMINNGCREITTTNLLSKTQAEIEGLKKTKKTKVFINIARIMEQKNHKLLISSFCKFIQNGHDAILIIIGDDSNRLIKKELDQINTSDRIFFLGTKNNVTDYLALSDYFCLSSSWEGLPISLLEAGLSGLYAISTPVGGVIDVITNNTIGVLSKDLSINAYTKALEQAWNIIPDKNTIKQLYQKKYSMKTCAEQYYKAFNK
;
A
#
# COMPACT_ATOMS: atom_id res chain seq x y z
N MET A 1 -16.04 -20.17 -6.17
CA MET A 1 -15.49 -19.60 -7.43
C MET A 1 -14.01 -19.92 -7.54
N LYS A 2 -13.50 -20.01 -8.77
CA LYS A 2 -12.08 -20.09 -9.07
C LYS A 2 -11.57 -18.70 -9.43
N ILE A 3 -10.65 -18.16 -8.63
CA ILE A 3 -10.15 -16.79 -8.76
C ILE A 3 -8.66 -16.83 -9.08
N LEU A 4 -8.23 -16.14 -10.13
CA LEU A 4 -6.82 -15.97 -10.48
C LEU A 4 -6.41 -14.52 -10.26
N GLU A 5 -5.59 -14.28 -9.24
CA GLU A 5 -4.96 -12.99 -8.97
C GLU A 5 -3.69 -12.84 -9.80
N ILE A 6 -3.52 -11.73 -10.53
CA ILE A 6 -2.35 -11.50 -11.39
C ILE A 6 -1.61 -10.23 -10.97
N VAL A 7 -0.34 -10.38 -10.65
CA VAL A 7 0.55 -9.28 -10.25
C VAL A 7 1.96 -9.49 -10.82
N GLU A 8 2.74 -8.43 -10.99
CA GLU A 8 4.06 -8.56 -11.60
C GLU A 8 5.06 -9.34 -10.76
N THR A 9 5.13 -9.06 -9.45
CA THR A 9 6.02 -9.69 -8.46
C THR A 9 5.38 -9.65 -7.08
N LEU A 10 6.01 -10.32 -6.10
CA LEU A 10 5.65 -10.25 -4.67
C LEU A 10 6.70 -9.49 -3.84
N SER A 11 7.39 -8.54 -4.45
CA SER A 11 8.40 -7.69 -3.82
C SER A 11 7.78 -6.71 -2.81
N PRO A 12 8.57 -6.07 -1.92
CA PRO A 12 8.06 -5.11 -0.95
C PRO A 12 7.28 -3.97 -1.63
N GLY A 13 6.02 -3.78 -1.23
CA GLY A 13 5.13 -2.75 -1.75
C GLY A 13 3.68 -2.96 -1.29
N GLY A 14 2.95 -1.85 -1.11
CA GLY A 14 1.58 -1.90 -0.60
C GLY A 14 0.61 -2.66 -1.52
N GLY A 15 0.72 -2.49 -2.84
CA GLY A 15 -0.14 -3.21 -3.80
C GLY A 15 0.14 -4.72 -3.80
N GLN A 16 1.41 -5.13 -3.75
CA GLN A 16 1.80 -6.55 -3.67
C GLN A 16 1.36 -7.18 -2.34
N ARG A 17 1.50 -6.44 -1.24
CA ARG A 17 1.00 -6.86 0.07
C ARG A 17 -0.51 -7.08 0.03
N PHE A 18 -1.25 -6.11 -0.54
CA PHE A 18 -2.69 -6.19 -0.69
C PHE A 18 -3.13 -7.44 -1.46
N VAL A 19 -2.47 -7.78 -2.58
CA VAL A 19 -2.79 -8.98 -3.36
C VAL A 19 -2.67 -10.24 -2.52
N VAL A 20 -1.58 -10.39 -1.74
CA VAL A 20 -1.38 -11.56 -0.89
C VAL A 20 -2.43 -11.64 0.21
N ASP A 21 -2.70 -10.53 0.89
CA ASP A 21 -3.67 -10.50 1.99
C ASP A 21 -5.11 -10.76 1.50
N LEU A 22 -5.48 -10.17 0.33
CA LEU A 22 -6.78 -10.43 -0.31
C LEU A 22 -6.91 -11.88 -0.76
N SER A 23 -5.88 -12.43 -1.42
CA SER A 23 -5.87 -13.83 -1.84
C SER A 23 -6.03 -14.79 -0.67
N ASN A 24 -5.33 -14.53 0.43
CA ASN A 24 -5.42 -15.33 1.65
C ASN A 24 -6.84 -15.30 2.25
N GLU A 25 -7.48 -14.13 2.26
CA GLU A 25 -8.84 -14.01 2.81
C GLU A 25 -9.87 -14.69 1.89
N LEU A 26 -9.78 -14.44 0.57
CA LEU A 26 -10.67 -15.07 -0.41
C LEU A 26 -10.53 -16.59 -0.45
N SER A 27 -9.34 -17.14 -0.17
CA SER A 27 -9.08 -18.60 -0.19
C SER A 27 -9.81 -19.37 0.92
N SER A 28 -10.40 -18.68 1.88
CA SER A 28 -11.21 -19.33 2.92
C SER A 28 -12.50 -19.96 2.37
N ASN A 29 -13.06 -19.39 1.29
CA ASN A 29 -14.33 -19.85 0.70
C ASN A 29 -14.27 -20.02 -0.83
N ASN A 30 -13.09 -19.89 -1.43
CA ASN A 30 -12.90 -19.98 -2.87
C ASN A 30 -11.63 -20.74 -3.21
N GLU A 31 -11.55 -21.28 -4.42
CA GLU A 31 -10.30 -21.75 -4.99
C GLU A 31 -9.54 -20.55 -5.55
N VAL A 32 -8.35 -20.26 -5.01
CA VAL A 32 -7.56 -19.10 -5.38
C VAL A 32 -6.19 -19.50 -5.91
N ALA A 33 -5.76 -18.83 -6.97
CA ALA A 33 -4.39 -18.93 -7.47
C ALA A 33 -3.78 -17.53 -7.64
N ILE A 34 -2.45 -17.45 -7.52
CA ILE A 34 -1.68 -16.23 -7.78
C ILE A 34 -0.75 -16.49 -8.96
N CYS A 35 -0.80 -15.63 -9.99
CA CYS A 35 0.13 -15.63 -11.11
C CYS A 35 1.06 -14.42 -11.01
N THR A 36 2.38 -14.69 -10.95
CA THR A 36 3.41 -13.66 -11.08
C THR A 36 4.09 -13.80 -12.43
N PHE A 37 4.32 -12.70 -13.16
CA PHE A 37 4.82 -12.74 -14.54
C PHE A 37 6.18 -12.07 -14.74
N ARG A 38 6.84 -11.67 -13.65
CA ARG A 38 8.25 -11.27 -13.68
C ARG A 38 9.09 -12.25 -12.88
N LYS A 39 10.39 -12.34 -13.25
CA LYS A 39 11.32 -13.27 -12.60
C LYS A 39 11.28 -13.11 -11.10
N LYS A 40 11.25 -14.25 -10.42
CA LYS A 40 11.50 -14.39 -8.99
C LYS A 40 12.87 -13.78 -8.67
N ASN A 41 12.88 -12.62 -8.04
CA ASN A 41 14.09 -12.05 -7.46
C ASN A 41 14.25 -12.59 -6.03
N LYS A 42 15.46 -12.50 -5.43
CA LYS A 42 15.67 -12.73 -4.00
C LYS A 42 14.69 -11.92 -3.13
N SER A 43 13.97 -10.97 -3.72
CA SER A 43 12.98 -10.05 -3.14
C SER A 43 11.52 -10.46 -3.30
N ASP A 44 11.17 -11.72 -3.55
CA ASP A 44 9.77 -12.19 -3.46
C ASP A 44 9.34 -12.25 -1.98
N PHE A 45 9.38 -11.07 -1.39
CA PHE A 45 9.31 -10.80 0.04
C PHE A 45 8.03 -11.34 0.68
N TYR A 46 6.89 -11.26 -0.03
CA TYR A 46 5.60 -11.70 0.51
C TYR A 46 5.23 -13.13 0.16
N ARG A 47 6.06 -13.89 -0.56
CA ARG A 47 5.74 -15.25 -0.99
C ARG A 47 5.48 -16.19 0.19
N HIS A 48 6.26 -16.08 1.26
CA HIS A 48 6.11 -16.89 2.46
C HIS A 48 4.84 -16.58 3.27
N ASN A 49 4.16 -15.46 2.96
CA ASN A 49 2.89 -15.09 3.59
C ASN A 49 1.67 -15.69 2.86
N ILE A 50 1.85 -16.35 1.71
CA ILE A 50 0.77 -16.97 0.96
C ILE A 50 0.39 -18.28 1.67
N ARG A 51 -0.91 -18.48 1.93
CA ARG A 51 -1.44 -19.73 2.49
C ARG A 51 -1.14 -20.91 1.57
N CYS A 52 -0.85 -22.10 2.13
CA CYS A 52 -0.40 -23.28 1.38
C CYS A 52 -1.44 -23.81 0.37
N GLN A 53 -2.74 -23.59 0.58
CA GLN A 53 -3.79 -23.99 -0.35
C GLN A 53 -3.86 -23.15 -1.63
N ILE A 54 -3.18 -22.00 -1.69
CA ILE A 54 -3.20 -21.10 -2.86
C ILE A 54 -2.18 -21.60 -3.90
N LYS A 55 -2.68 -21.97 -5.09
CA LYS A 55 -1.81 -22.36 -6.22
C LYS A 55 -1.00 -21.16 -6.72
N GLN A 56 0.28 -21.38 -7.01
CA GLN A 56 1.17 -20.32 -7.47
C GLN A 56 1.72 -20.64 -8.86
N PHE A 57 1.49 -19.74 -9.80
CA PHE A 57 2.10 -19.74 -11.14
C PHE A 57 3.20 -18.69 -11.16
N THR A 58 4.46 -19.14 -11.26
CA THR A 58 5.62 -18.26 -11.21
C THR A 58 6.35 -18.27 -12.54
N TYR A 59 6.65 -17.08 -13.07
CA TYR A 59 7.48 -16.95 -14.26
C TYR A 59 8.97 -17.11 -13.92
N GLU A 60 9.61 -18.11 -14.53
CA GLU A 60 11.03 -18.45 -14.29
C GLU A 60 11.99 -17.88 -15.37
N GLY A 61 11.46 -17.20 -16.38
CA GLY A 61 12.26 -16.71 -17.50
C GLY A 61 13.22 -15.56 -17.17
N THR A 62 14.31 -15.47 -17.91
CA THR A 62 15.28 -14.36 -17.81
C THR A 62 14.77 -13.09 -18.48
N TRP A 63 15.24 -11.93 -18.02
CA TRP A 63 14.97 -10.64 -18.66
C TRP A 63 15.83 -10.49 -19.93
N ASN A 64 15.19 -10.50 -21.12
CA ASN A 64 15.81 -10.21 -22.42
C ASN A 64 14.79 -9.51 -23.34
N LEU A 65 15.21 -9.14 -24.56
CA LEU A 65 14.39 -8.39 -25.53
C LEU A 65 13.01 -9.05 -25.81
N GLY A 66 12.92 -10.39 -25.78
CA GLY A 66 11.68 -11.16 -25.95
C GLY A 66 10.88 -11.42 -24.65
N SER A 67 11.33 -10.90 -23.51
CA SER A 67 10.75 -11.25 -22.21
C SER A 67 9.29 -10.82 -22.06
N LYS A 68 8.87 -9.69 -22.66
CA LYS A 68 7.47 -9.23 -22.61
C LYS A 68 6.50 -10.21 -23.29
N ILE A 69 6.91 -10.77 -24.44
CA ILE A 69 6.11 -11.77 -25.15
C ILE A 69 6.02 -13.05 -24.32
N LYS A 70 7.15 -13.51 -23.76
CA LYS A 70 7.18 -14.70 -22.88
C LYS A 70 6.34 -14.52 -21.62
N GLN A 71 6.37 -13.33 -21.00
CA GLN A 71 5.52 -12.98 -19.86
C GLN A 71 4.03 -13.00 -20.25
N PHE A 72 3.70 -12.45 -21.41
CA PHE A 72 2.33 -12.50 -21.94
C PHE A 72 1.86 -13.95 -22.15
N VAL A 73 2.67 -14.77 -22.83
CA VAL A 73 2.37 -16.20 -23.05
C VAL A 73 2.21 -16.94 -21.74
N HIS A 74 3.05 -16.66 -20.73
CA HIS A 74 2.93 -17.22 -19.39
C HIS A 74 1.57 -16.89 -18.75
N VAL A 75 1.17 -15.61 -18.72
CA VAL A 75 -0.13 -15.19 -18.18
C VAL A 75 -1.28 -15.86 -18.94
N PHE A 76 -1.22 -15.90 -20.26
CA PHE A 76 -2.24 -16.54 -21.09
C PHE A 76 -2.36 -18.05 -20.79
N ASN A 77 -1.24 -18.74 -20.68
CA ASN A 77 -1.21 -20.18 -20.35
C ASN A 77 -1.71 -20.46 -18.93
N CYS A 78 -1.38 -19.60 -17.95
CA CYS A 78 -1.92 -19.71 -16.60
C CYS A 78 -3.45 -19.63 -16.59
N ILE A 79 -4.03 -18.70 -17.32
CA ILE A 79 -5.50 -18.57 -17.44
C ILE A 79 -6.09 -19.82 -18.12
N LYS A 80 -5.49 -20.29 -19.21
CA LYS A 80 -5.94 -21.47 -19.96
C LYS A 80 -5.85 -22.74 -19.11
N GLU A 81 -4.77 -22.93 -18.34
CA GLU A 81 -4.55 -24.10 -17.49
C GLU A 81 -5.49 -24.09 -16.27
N TYR A 82 -5.54 -22.93 -15.57
CA TYR A 82 -6.29 -22.82 -14.32
C TYR A 82 -7.80 -22.79 -14.54
N LYS A 83 -8.27 -22.27 -15.69
CA LYS A 83 -9.70 -22.11 -16.05
C LYS A 83 -10.47 -21.39 -14.93
N PRO A 84 -10.11 -20.15 -14.58
CA PRO A 84 -10.77 -19.41 -13.51
C PRO A 84 -12.15 -18.90 -13.95
N ASP A 85 -13.05 -18.67 -12.99
CA ASP A 85 -14.29 -17.90 -13.20
C ASP A 85 -13.98 -16.41 -13.27
N ILE A 86 -12.97 -15.98 -12.48
CA ILE A 86 -12.57 -14.59 -12.29
C ILE A 86 -11.06 -14.46 -12.52
N VAL A 87 -10.67 -13.52 -13.36
CA VAL A 87 -9.29 -13.00 -13.46
C VAL A 87 -9.27 -11.60 -12.84
N HIS A 88 -8.52 -11.44 -11.76
CA HIS A 88 -8.34 -10.16 -11.10
C HIS A 88 -6.89 -9.70 -11.21
N SER A 89 -6.67 -8.56 -11.85
CA SER A 89 -5.35 -8.06 -12.17
C SER A 89 -5.02 -6.77 -11.43
N HIS A 90 -3.71 -6.59 -11.13
CA HIS A 90 -3.20 -5.50 -10.31
C HIS A 90 -1.99 -4.83 -10.93
N LEU A 91 -1.75 -3.58 -10.55
CA LEU A 91 -0.52 -2.83 -10.85
C LEU A 91 -0.15 -2.87 -12.34
N LEU A 92 0.99 -3.45 -12.69
CA LEU A 92 1.49 -3.52 -14.08
C LEU A 92 0.90 -4.68 -14.90
N ALA A 93 -0.06 -5.44 -14.34
CA ALA A 93 -0.64 -6.60 -15.03
C ALA A 93 -1.64 -6.22 -16.14
N PHE A 94 -2.16 -5.00 -16.18
CA PHE A 94 -3.20 -4.60 -17.11
C PHE A 94 -2.90 -4.92 -18.60
N PRO A 95 -1.72 -4.61 -19.17
CA PRO A 95 -1.42 -4.93 -20.58
C PRO A 95 -1.44 -6.43 -20.88
N TYR A 96 -1.15 -7.26 -19.89
CA TYR A 96 -1.03 -8.71 -20.05
C TYR A 96 -2.39 -9.44 -20.01
N VAL A 97 -3.45 -8.76 -19.58
CA VAL A 97 -4.81 -9.34 -19.48
C VAL A 97 -5.75 -8.86 -20.59
N ILE A 98 -5.35 -7.90 -21.42
CA ILE A 98 -6.19 -7.33 -22.49
C ILE A 98 -6.59 -8.40 -23.51
N LEU A 99 -5.62 -9.07 -24.14
CA LEU A 99 -5.90 -10.12 -25.15
C LEU A 99 -6.58 -11.35 -24.53
N PRO A 100 -6.17 -11.85 -23.36
CA PRO A 100 -6.94 -12.86 -22.64
C PRO A 100 -8.39 -12.47 -22.39
N ALA A 101 -8.68 -11.22 -22.03
CA ALA A 101 -10.06 -10.76 -21.78
C ALA A 101 -10.93 -10.71 -23.06
N ILE A 102 -10.30 -10.57 -24.23
CA ILE A 102 -10.99 -10.66 -25.51
C ILE A 102 -11.21 -12.14 -25.90
N TYR A 103 -10.22 -13.00 -25.65
CA TYR A 103 -10.24 -14.41 -26.05
C TYR A 103 -11.14 -15.27 -25.17
N PHE A 104 -11.05 -15.13 -23.82
CA PHE A 104 -11.80 -15.93 -22.85
C PHE A 104 -13.11 -15.23 -22.44
N GLN A 105 -14.12 -15.18 -23.32
CA GLN A 105 -15.37 -14.44 -23.12
C GLN A 105 -16.22 -14.92 -21.96
N ASN A 106 -16.06 -16.16 -21.51
CA ASN A 106 -16.79 -16.75 -20.37
C ASN A 106 -16.13 -16.44 -19.01
N ILE A 107 -14.98 -15.75 -18.99
CA ILE A 107 -14.27 -15.36 -17.78
C ILE A 107 -14.53 -13.88 -17.51
N LYS A 108 -14.85 -13.52 -16.26
CA LYS A 108 -14.98 -12.12 -15.85
C LYS A 108 -13.62 -11.54 -15.49
N PHE A 109 -13.26 -10.41 -16.10
CA PHE A 109 -12.00 -9.73 -15.87
C PHE A 109 -12.18 -8.46 -15.04
N TYR A 110 -11.37 -8.32 -14.00
CA TYR A 110 -11.33 -7.15 -13.12
C TYR A 110 -9.91 -6.58 -13.04
N TYR A 111 -9.83 -5.27 -12.79
CA TYR A 111 -8.58 -4.57 -12.60
C TYR A 111 -8.69 -3.55 -11.48
N THR A 112 -7.88 -3.71 -10.43
CA THR A 112 -7.83 -2.73 -9.34
C THR A 112 -6.85 -1.59 -9.65
N VAL A 113 -7.36 -0.37 -9.61
CA VAL A 113 -6.61 0.88 -9.79
C VAL A 113 -6.07 1.32 -8.44
N HIS A 114 -4.81 0.96 -8.14
CA HIS A 114 -4.17 1.16 -6.83
C HIS A 114 -3.68 2.58 -6.53
N ASN A 115 -3.96 3.55 -7.39
CA ASN A 115 -3.56 4.94 -7.22
C ASN A 115 -4.63 5.89 -7.76
N ILE A 116 -4.42 7.21 -7.62
CA ILE A 116 -5.20 8.20 -8.34
C ILE A 116 -5.00 7.99 -9.85
N ALA A 117 -6.04 8.19 -10.64
CA ALA A 117 -6.06 7.80 -12.05
C ALA A 117 -4.99 8.50 -12.88
N GLU A 118 -4.72 9.78 -12.59
CA GLU A 118 -3.72 10.60 -13.28
C GLU A 118 -2.29 10.08 -13.08
N LYS A 119 -1.99 9.51 -11.90
CA LYS A 119 -0.67 8.95 -11.57
C LYS A 119 -0.55 7.47 -11.90
N HIS A 120 -1.66 6.85 -12.29
CA HIS A 120 -1.69 5.43 -12.62
C HIS A 120 -1.34 5.16 -14.09
N THR A 121 -1.44 6.14 -14.96
CA THR A 121 -1.20 5.99 -16.41
C THR A 121 -0.36 7.14 -16.92
N HIS A 122 0.68 6.83 -17.71
CA HIS A 122 1.36 7.88 -18.46
C HIS A 122 0.42 8.44 -19.55
N PRO A 123 0.43 9.77 -19.81
CA PRO A 123 -0.35 10.38 -20.88
C PRO A 123 -0.03 9.77 -22.24
N GLY A 124 -1.01 9.70 -23.14
CA GLY A 124 -0.83 9.26 -24.52
C GLY A 124 -1.67 8.04 -24.92
N ILE A 125 -1.23 7.34 -25.98
CA ILE A 125 -1.95 6.20 -26.60
C ILE A 125 -2.29 5.12 -25.57
N GLY A 126 -1.38 4.83 -24.64
CA GLY A 126 -1.63 3.85 -23.57
C GLY A 126 -2.81 4.19 -22.67
N ALA A 127 -3.03 5.47 -22.36
CA ALA A 127 -4.17 5.93 -21.58
C ALA A 127 -5.49 5.73 -22.36
N TYR A 128 -5.50 6.00 -23.67
CA TYR A 128 -6.65 5.81 -24.53
C TYR A 128 -7.06 4.33 -24.63
N PHE A 129 -6.12 3.43 -24.91
CA PHE A 129 -6.37 1.99 -24.90
C PHE A 129 -6.90 1.50 -23.55
N LYS A 130 -6.29 1.93 -22.46
CA LYS A 130 -6.73 1.58 -21.12
C LYS A 130 -8.17 2.01 -20.85
N LYS A 131 -8.54 3.21 -21.28
CA LYS A 131 -9.91 3.72 -21.19
C LYS A 131 -10.92 2.82 -21.92
N ILE A 132 -10.61 2.36 -23.14
CA ILE A 132 -11.49 1.50 -23.92
C ILE A 132 -11.71 0.16 -23.24
N PHE A 133 -10.64 -0.51 -22.83
CA PHE A 133 -10.72 -1.84 -22.25
C PHE A 133 -11.36 -1.85 -20.87
N LEU A 134 -11.06 -0.87 -20.02
CA LEU A 134 -11.71 -0.71 -18.73
C LEU A 134 -13.21 -0.42 -18.85
N LYS A 135 -13.62 0.24 -19.92
CA LYS A 135 -15.06 0.54 -20.16
C LYS A 135 -15.85 -0.66 -20.65
N LYS A 136 -15.25 -1.52 -21.50
CA LYS A 136 -15.98 -2.54 -22.26
C LYS A 136 -15.73 -3.98 -21.80
N THR A 137 -14.49 -4.32 -21.48
CA THR A 137 -14.05 -5.72 -21.39
C THR A 137 -13.53 -6.08 -20.01
N ILE A 138 -12.91 -5.12 -19.29
CA ILE A 138 -12.32 -5.32 -17.98
C ILE A 138 -12.99 -4.36 -17.00
N LYS A 139 -13.64 -4.89 -15.95
CA LYS A 139 -14.29 -4.07 -14.94
C LYS A 139 -13.26 -3.42 -14.01
N ALA A 140 -13.32 -2.09 -13.87
CA ALA A 140 -12.45 -1.36 -12.97
C ALA A 140 -12.93 -1.46 -11.51
N ILE A 141 -11.97 -1.54 -10.58
CA ILE A 141 -12.20 -1.40 -9.15
C ILE A 141 -11.33 -0.25 -8.64
N THR A 142 -11.94 0.72 -7.96
CA THR A 142 -11.25 1.84 -7.31
C THR A 142 -11.20 1.62 -5.80
N ILE A 143 -10.17 2.14 -5.13
CA ILE A 143 -9.81 1.72 -3.77
C ILE A 143 -10.20 2.72 -2.66
N SER A 144 -10.78 3.85 -3.03
CA SER A 144 -11.33 4.86 -2.09
C SER A 144 -12.31 5.79 -2.82
N PRO A 145 -13.13 6.55 -2.10
CA PRO A 145 -14.01 7.59 -2.68
C PRO A 145 -13.22 8.61 -3.51
N TYR A 146 -12.07 9.09 -3.03
CA TYR A 146 -11.21 10.02 -3.78
C TYR A 146 -10.70 9.38 -5.07
N CYS A 147 -10.22 8.14 -5.01
CA CYS A 147 -9.78 7.41 -6.21
C CYS A 147 -10.93 7.18 -7.20
N ALA A 148 -12.15 6.97 -6.72
CA ALA A 148 -13.34 6.84 -7.56
C ALA A 148 -13.66 8.14 -8.30
N LEU A 149 -13.57 9.27 -7.61
CA LEU A 149 -13.74 10.59 -8.21
C LEU A 149 -12.65 10.89 -9.27
N SER A 150 -11.38 10.70 -8.93
CA SER A 150 -10.24 10.82 -9.85
C SER A 150 -10.43 9.92 -11.08
N PHE A 151 -10.87 8.67 -10.88
CA PHE A 151 -11.14 7.74 -11.97
C PHE A 151 -12.24 8.25 -12.90
N LYS A 152 -13.37 8.73 -12.35
CA LYS A 152 -14.48 9.30 -13.12
C LYS A 152 -14.02 10.52 -13.92
N GLN A 153 -13.28 11.42 -13.31
CA GLN A 153 -12.77 12.64 -13.97
C GLN A 153 -11.78 12.30 -15.11
N TYR A 154 -10.81 11.44 -14.83
CA TYR A 154 -9.74 11.12 -15.77
C TYR A 154 -10.22 10.25 -16.95
N TYR A 155 -11.04 9.22 -16.69
CA TYR A 155 -11.51 8.29 -17.73
C TYR A 155 -12.85 8.70 -18.35
N GLY A 156 -13.60 9.63 -17.77
CA GLY A 156 -14.85 10.17 -18.30
C GLY A 156 -16.01 9.19 -18.25
N TYR A 157 -16.01 8.21 -17.34
CA TYR A 157 -17.14 7.30 -17.10
C TYR A 157 -17.16 6.82 -15.65
N SER A 158 -18.34 6.30 -15.23
CA SER A 158 -18.61 5.91 -13.83
C SER A 158 -18.94 4.42 -13.65
N SER A 159 -18.75 3.59 -14.68
CA SER A 159 -18.98 2.14 -14.58
C SER A 159 -17.78 1.44 -13.96
N PHE A 160 -17.69 1.47 -12.63
CA PHE A 160 -16.67 0.81 -11.83
C PHE A 160 -17.23 0.38 -10.47
N CYS A 161 -16.55 -0.52 -9.78
CA CYS A 161 -16.83 -0.83 -8.39
C CYS A 161 -15.90 0.01 -7.50
N MET A 162 -16.41 0.61 -6.41
CA MET A 162 -15.59 1.22 -5.38
C MET A 162 -15.54 0.28 -4.19
N ILE A 163 -14.32 -0.19 -3.86
CA ILE A 163 -14.04 -1.11 -2.74
C ILE A 163 -12.82 -0.57 -2.02
N ASN A 164 -12.97 -0.14 -0.77
CA ASN A 164 -11.84 0.34 0.01
C ASN A 164 -10.78 -0.76 0.15
N ASN A 165 -9.51 -0.38 0.06
CA ASN A 165 -8.44 -1.30 0.45
C ASN A 165 -8.69 -1.80 1.87
N GLY A 166 -8.42 -3.09 2.08
CA GLY A 166 -8.36 -3.71 3.38
C GLY A 166 -6.92 -3.95 3.82
N CYS A 167 -6.76 -4.19 5.10
CA CYS A 167 -5.52 -4.63 5.68
C CYS A 167 -5.78 -5.84 6.58
N ARG A 168 -4.84 -6.79 6.59
CA ARG A 168 -4.89 -7.95 7.48
C ARG A 168 -4.89 -7.55 8.94
N GLU A 169 -5.26 -8.45 9.80
CA GLU A 169 -5.08 -8.28 11.23
C GLU A 169 -3.59 -8.04 11.56
N ILE A 170 -3.34 -7.08 12.44
CA ILE A 170 -1.99 -6.72 12.88
C ILE A 170 -1.70 -7.44 14.18
N THR A 171 -0.76 -8.38 14.11
CA THR A 171 -0.25 -9.12 15.26
C THR A 171 1.25 -8.91 15.41
N THR A 172 1.74 -8.84 16.62
CA THR A 172 3.17 -8.77 16.91
C THR A 172 3.84 -10.11 16.63
N THR A 173 5.16 -10.08 16.42
CA THR A 173 5.96 -11.27 16.15
C THR A 173 6.74 -11.72 17.41
N ASN A 174 7.42 -12.85 17.29
CA ASN A 174 8.34 -13.31 18.34
C ASN A 174 9.59 -12.41 18.51
N LEU A 175 9.76 -11.40 17.64
CA LEU A 175 10.84 -10.41 17.73
C LEU A 175 10.46 -9.16 18.53
N LEU A 176 9.25 -9.09 19.10
CA LEU A 176 8.75 -7.90 19.80
C LEU A 176 9.72 -7.40 20.89
N SER A 177 10.19 -8.29 21.76
CA SER A 177 11.12 -7.91 22.85
C SER A 177 12.46 -7.39 22.32
N LYS A 178 12.97 -7.97 21.23
CA LYS A 178 14.18 -7.48 20.56
C LYS A 178 13.96 -6.10 19.94
N THR A 179 12.84 -5.91 19.29
CA THR A 179 12.43 -4.63 18.68
C THR A 179 12.25 -3.56 19.76
N GLN A 180 11.69 -3.92 20.92
CA GLN A 180 11.57 -3.02 22.05
C GLN A 180 12.94 -2.56 22.57
N ALA A 181 13.89 -3.47 22.74
CA ALA A 181 15.25 -3.13 23.15
C ALA A 181 15.95 -2.22 22.11
N GLU A 182 15.77 -2.48 20.81
CA GLU A 182 16.28 -1.63 19.71
C GLU A 182 15.73 -0.21 19.84
N ILE A 183 14.41 -0.04 19.99
CA ILE A 183 13.76 1.28 20.11
C ILE A 183 14.17 2.00 21.40
N GLU A 184 14.22 1.29 22.53
CA GLU A 184 14.65 1.89 23.80
C GLU A 184 16.10 2.41 23.73
N GLY A 185 16.98 1.72 23.00
CA GLY A 185 18.36 2.18 22.74
C GLY A 185 18.45 3.46 21.89
N LEU A 186 17.41 3.82 21.14
CA LEU A 186 17.35 5.05 20.35
C LEU A 186 16.78 6.25 21.13
N LYS A 187 16.09 6.00 22.26
CA LYS A 187 15.47 7.05 23.07
C LYS A 187 16.50 7.75 23.97
N LYS A 188 16.38 9.06 24.16
CA LYS A 188 17.18 9.79 25.16
C LYS A 188 16.65 9.59 26.58
N THR A 189 15.35 9.49 26.73
CA THR A 189 14.67 9.30 28.01
C THR A 189 13.56 8.27 27.88
N LYS A 190 13.09 7.72 29.01
CA LYS A 190 11.92 6.83 29.01
C LYS A 190 10.63 7.51 28.51
N LYS A 191 10.56 8.86 28.55
CA LYS A 191 9.41 9.66 28.11
C LYS A 191 9.48 10.07 26.64
N THR A 192 10.60 9.80 25.93
CA THR A 192 10.78 10.12 24.52
C THR A 192 9.70 9.43 23.70
N LYS A 193 8.87 10.21 22.97
CA LYS A 193 7.81 9.67 22.11
C LYS A 193 8.37 9.17 20.78
N VAL A 194 7.77 8.10 20.27
CA VAL A 194 8.19 7.42 19.04
C VAL A 194 7.24 7.73 17.89
N PHE A 195 7.73 8.44 16.89
CA PHE A 195 7.06 8.66 15.63
C PHE A 195 7.60 7.64 14.60
N ILE A 196 6.73 7.08 13.80
CA ILE A 196 7.12 6.08 12.79
C ILE A 196 6.60 6.45 11.40
N ASN A 197 7.46 6.26 10.38
CA ASN A 197 7.07 6.29 8.97
C ASN A 197 7.41 4.94 8.32
N ILE A 198 6.46 4.38 7.56
CA ILE A 198 6.67 3.13 6.82
C ILE A 198 6.40 3.40 5.35
N ALA A 199 7.49 3.57 4.59
CA ALA A 199 7.42 3.85 3.16
C ALA A 199 8.76 3.62 2.47
N ARG A 200 8.74 3.19 1.21
CA ARG A 200 9.94 3.18 0.35
C ARG A 200 10.46 4.61 0.16
N ILE A 201 11.78 4.79 0.17
CA ILE A 201 12.41 6.08 -0.10
C ILE A 201 12.29 6.40 -1.59
N MET A 202 11.29 7.21 -1.94
CA MET A 202 11.00 7.65 -3.29
C MET A 202 10.29 9.01 -3.29
N GLU A 203 10.31 9.70 -4.41
CA GLU A 203 9.77 11.07 -4.56
C GLU A 203 8.31 11.18 -4.08
N GLN A 204 7.45 10.21 -4.44
CA GLN A 204 6.06 10.17 -4.02
C GLN A 204 5.88 10.31 -2.51
N LYS A 205 6.74 9.68 -1.72
CA LYS A 205 6.63 9.61 -0.25
C LYS A 205 7.16 10.86 0.46
N ASN A 206 7.84 11.73 -0.29
CA ASN A 206 8.27 13.07 0.14
C ASN A 206 8.92 13.11 1.54
N HIS A 207 9.91 12.22 1.73
CA HIS A 207 10.65 12.18 2.99
C HIS A 207 11.38 13.50 3.30
N LYS A 208 11.64 14.34 2.26
CA LYS A 208 12.20 15.70 2.47
C LYS A 208 11.29 16.53 3.37
N LEU A 209 9.99 16.56 3.07
CA LEU A 209 9.00 17.25 3.89
C LEU A 209 9.00 16.71 5.33
N LEU A 210 8.97 15.38 5.49
CA LEU A 210 8.93 14.73 6.80
C LEU A 210 10.13 15.10 7.65
N ILE A 211 11.34 14.93 7.10
CA ILE A 211 12.61 15.16 7.81
C ILE A 211 12.75 16.64 8.19
N SER A 212 12.55 17.55 7.23
CA SER A 212 12.66 18.99 7.50
C SER A 212 11.66 19.47 8.56
N SER A 213 10.42 18.96 8.50
CA SER A 213 9.40 19.29 9.50
C SER A 213 9.70 18.68 10.86
N PHE A 214 10.22 17.45 10.90
CA PHE A 214 10.58 16.81 12.16
C PHE A 214 11.82 17.44 12.81
N CYS A 215 12.84 17.84 12.02
CA CYS A 215 13.98 18.63 12.54
C CYS A 215 13.48 19.91 13.21
N LYS A 216 12.57 20.65 12.58
CA LYS A 216 11.97 21.86 13.15
C LYS A 216 11.17 21.55 14.43
N PHE A 217 10.42 20.46 14.44
CA PHE A 217 9.66 20.01 15.60
C PHE A 217 10.58 19.69 16.79
N ILE A 218 11.73 19.05 16.57
CA ILE A 218 12.75 18.80 17.61
C ILE A 218 13.38 20.11 18.09
N GLN A 219 13.69 21.05 17.18
CA GLN A 219 14.22 22.38 17.53
C GLN A 219 13.26 23.19 18.42
N ASN A 220 11.94 22.96 18.29
CA ASN A 220 10.92 23.55 19.15
C ASN A 220 10.85 22.91 20.56
N GLY A 221 11.78 22.01 20.92
CA GLY A 221 11.96 21.46 22.27
C GLY A 221 11.21 20.15 22.57
N HIS A 222 10.67 19.47 21.55
CA HIS A 222 9.93 18.22 21.74
C HIS A 222 10.89 17.02 21.90
N ASP A 223 10.71 16.20 22.96
CA ASP A 223 11.49 14.98 23.17
C ASP A 223 10.87 13.81 22.42
N ALA A 224 11.25 13.68 21.16
CA ALA A 224 10.76 12.64 20.25
C ALA A 224 11.88 12.05 19.40
N ILE A 225 11.62 10.86 18.83
CA ILE A 225 12.41 10.24 17.77
C ILE A 225 11.50 9.92 16.59
N LEU A 226 12.07 9.92 15.37
CA LEU A 226 11.44 9.47 14.15
C LEU A 226 12.14 8.24 13.62
N ILE A 227 11.42 7.15 13.51
CA ILE A 227 11.87 5.90 12.89
C ILE A 227 11.31 5.81 11.47
N ILE A 228 12.19 5.66 10.47
CA ILE A 228 11.84 5.49 9.06
C ILE A 228 12.17 4.06 8.64
N ILE A 229 11.15 3.29 8.26
CA ILE A 229 11.27 1.91 7.79
C ILE A 229 10.86 1.83 6.34
N GLY A 230 11.73 1.29 5.49
CA GLY A 230 11.46 1.05 4.09
C GLY A 230 12.71 0.85 3.26
N ASP A 231 12.50 0.49 1.99
CA ASP A 231 13.59 0.30 1.03
C ASP A 231 14.27 1.65 0.72
N ASP A 232 15.57 1.72 0.98
CA ASP A 232 16.46 2.86 0.77
C ASP A 232 17.43 2.66 -0.41
N SER A 233 17.13 1.73 -1.30
CA SER A 233 17.97 1.42 -2.47
C SER A 233 18.17 2.60 -3.43
N ASN A 234 17.31 3.63 -3.36
CA ASN A 234 17.50 4.89 -4.09
C ASN A 234 18.55 5.78 -3.41
N ARG A 235 19.82 5.48 -3.70
CA ARG A 235 20.99 6.15 -3.10
C ARG A 235 21.01 7.66 -3.33
N LEU A 236 20.47 8.17 -4.45
CA LEU A 236 20.46 9.61 -4.74
C LEU A 236 19.52 10.34 -3.77
N ILE A 237 18.28 9.87 -3.64
CA ILE A 237 17.34 10.46 -2.70
C ILE A 237 17.87 10.30 -1.26
N LYS A 238 18.39 9.11 -0.91
CA LYS A 238 18.92 8.88 0.45
C LYS A 238 20.03 9.88 0.79
N LYS A 239 20.98 10.13 -0.12
CA LYS A 239 22.04 11.12 0.06
C LYS A 239 21.52 12.54 0.31
N GLU A 240 20.48 12.95 -0.45
CA GLU A 240 19.82 14.24 -0.22
C GLU A 240 19.15 14.31 1.15
N LEU A 241 18.51 13.22 1.59
CA LEU A 241 17.86 13.14 2.89
C LEU A 241 18.87 13.22 4.04
N ASP A 242 20.04 12.60 3.87
CA ASP A 242 21.13 12.67 4.86
C ASP A 242 21.68 14.11 5.00
N GLN A 243 21.72 14.88 3.89
CA GLN A 243 22.18 16.28 3.93
C GLN A 243 21.21 17.23 4.65
N ILE A 244 19.90 17.00 4.55
CA ILE A 244 18.89 17.83 5.22
C ILE A 244 18.58 17.37 6.66
N ASN A 245 19.01 16.17 7.03
CA ASN A 245 18.84 15.67 8.40
C ASN A 245 19.86 16.31 9.33
N THR A 246 19.45 17.37 10.03
CA THR A 246 20.25 18.09 11.02
C THR A 246 20.03 17.59 12.44
N SER A 247 19.30 16.50 12.64
CA SER A 247 18.92 15.96 13.94
C SER A 247 19.48 14.56 14.19
N ASP A 248 19.98 14.31 15.39
CA ASP A 248 20.35 12.98 15.90
C ASP A 248 19.14 12.14 16.33
N ARG A 249 17.91 12.60 16.04
CA ARG A 249 16.63 11.99 16.44
C ARG A 249 15.91 11.29 15.32
N ILE A 250 16.49 11.18 14.13
CA ILE A 250 15.88 10.56 12.96
C ILE A 250 16.68 9.34 12.53
N PHE A 251 16.04 8.17 12.54
CA PHE A 251 16.69 6.88 12.32
C PHE A 251 16.12 6.17 11.10
N PHE A 252 16.97 5.83 10.14
CA PHE A 252 16.64 5.01 8.99
C PHE A 252 17.00 3.55 9.29
N LEU A 253 16.01 2.68 9.44
CA LEU A 253 16.22 1.28 9.79
C LEU A 253 16.18 0.31 8.61
N GLY A 254 16.06 0.85 7.37
CA GLY A 254 15.96 0.02 6.16
C GLY A 254 14.68 -0.82 6.12
N THR A 255 14.69 -1.89 5.34
CA THR A 255 13.55 -2.82 5.22
C THR A 255 13.52 -3.77 6.42
N LYS A 256 12.37 -3.91 7.07
CA LYS A 256 12.13 -4.83 8.19
C LYS A 256 11.01 -5.82 7.85
N ASN A 257 11.13 -7.07 8.32
CA ASN A 257 10.11 -8.11 8.15
C ASN A 257 9.04 -8.06 9.25
N ASN A 258 9.39 -7.52 10.41
CA ASN A 258 8.57 -7.42 11.61
C ASN A 258 8.05 -6.00 11.85
N VAL A 259 7.58 -5.33 10.79
CA VAL A 259 7.05 -3.95 10.84
C VAL A 259 5.94 -3.79 11.88
N THR A 260 5.16 -4.83 12.11
CA THR A 260 4.07 -4.84 13.10
C THR A 260 4.55 -4.64 14.53
N ASP A 261 5.77 -5.09 14.88
CA ASP A 261 6.35 -4.86 16.20
C ASP A 261 6.71 -3.39 16.40
N TYR A 262 7.28 -2.74 15.36
CA TYR A 262 7.59 -1.30 15.41
C TYR A 262 6.32 -0.46 15.51
N LEU A 263 5.24 -0.83 14.79
CA LEU A 263 3.94 -0.17 14.90
C LEU A 263 3.38 -0.29 16.32
N ALA A 264 3.42 -1.49 16.91
CA ALA A 264 2.90 -1.73 18.26
C ALA A 264 3.64 -0.89 19.33
N LEU A 265 4.94 -0.63 19.12
CA LEU A 265 5.83 0.09 20.04
C LEU A 265 5.94 1.60 19.75
N SER A 266 5.23 2.10 18.76
CA SER A 266 5.20 3.53 18.40
C SER A 266 4.01 4.26 19.02
N ASP A 267 4.11 5.60 19.06
CA ASP A 267 3.06 6.48 19.57
C ASP A 267 2.28 7.12 18.42
N TYR A 268 2.96 7.54 17.36
CA TYR A 268 2.36 8.25 16.22
C TYR A 268 2.87 7.70 14.89
N PHE A 269 1.97 7.71 13.90
CA PHE A 269 2.33 7.36 12.51
C PHE A 269 2.41 8.61 11.65
N CYS A 270 3.49 8.75 10.86
CA CYS A 270 3.72 9.88 9.96
C CYS A 270 3.64 9.46 8.49
N LEU A 271 2.90 10.23 7.68
CA LEU A 271 2.83 10.06 6.23
C LEU A 271 2.90 11.42 5.54
N SER A 272 3.98 11.68 4.79
CA SER A 272 4.27 12.98 4.15
C SER A 272 4.10 12.99 2.65
N SER A 273 3.41 12.00 2.10
CA SER A 273 3.32 11.75 0.66
C SER A 273 2.79 12.94 -0.14
N SER A 274 3.28 13.10 -1.38
CA SER A 274 2.79 14.10 -2.34
C SER A 274 1.52 13.64 -3.05
N TRP A 275 1.30 12.34 -3.21
CA TRP A 275 0.07 11.73 -3.72
C TRP A 275 -0.06 10.29 -3.24
N GLU A 276 -1.30 9.83 -3.03
CA GLU A 276 -1.63 8.45 -2.63
C GLU A 276 -2.92 7.98 -3.31
N GLY A 277 -3.04 6.65 -3.45
CA GLY A 277 -4.34 6.03 -3.63
C GLY A 277 -5.03 5.88 -2.27
N LEU A 278 -4.90 4.71 -1.67
CA LEU A 278 -5.23 4.43 -0.26
C LEU A 278 -4.07 3.64 0.34
N PRO A 279 -3.17 4.31 1.11
CA PRO A 279 -1.90 3.70 1.53
C PRO A 279 -2.12 2.59 2.57
N ILE A 280 -1.62 1.39 2.28
CA ILE A 280 -1.73 0.24 3.19
C ILE A 280 -1.04 0.51 4.53
N SER A 281 0.11 1.21 4.53
CA SER A 281 0.82 1.54 5.78
C SER A 281 0.00 2.43 6.72
N LEU A 282 -0.88 3.31 6.19
CA LEU A 282 -1.82 4.07 7.01
C LEU A 282 -2.88 3.15 7.64
N LEU A 283 -3.35 2.15 6.89
CA LEU A 283 -4.31 1.17 7.42
C LEU A 283 -3.66 0.26 8.46
N GLU A 284 -2.42 -0.18 8.23
CA GLU A 284 -1.63 -0.94 9.21
C GLU A 284 -1.42 -0.16 10.51
N ALA A 285 -1.07 1.12 10.41
CA ALA A 285 -0.92 2.00 11.56
C ALA A 285 -2.21 2.16 12.35
N GLY A 286 -3.32 2.44 11.67
CA GLY A 286 -4.63 2.58 12.30
C GLY A 286 -5.13 1.28 12.96
N LEU A 287 -4.92 0.13 12.32
CA LEU A 287 -5.21 -1.19 12.92
C LEU A 287 -4.29 -1.54 14.10
N SER A 288 -3.13 -0.89 14.21
CA SER A 288 -2.25 -0.94 15.38
C SER A 288 -2.66 0.07 16.47
N GLY A 289 -3.68 0.91 16.22
CA GLY A 289 -4.15 1.94 17.14
C GLY A 289 -3.31 3.21 17.13
N LEU A 290 -2.48 3.45 16.10
CA LEU A 290 -1.65 4.65 16.02
C LEU A 290 -2.45 5.84 15.49
N TYR A 291 -2.23 7.00 16.14
CA TYR A 291 -2.71 8.28 15.66
C TYR A 291 -1.90 8.74 14.46
N ALA A 292 -2.58 9.05 13.36
CA ALA A 292 -1.92 9.38 12.11
C ALA A 292 -1.73 10.88 11.92
N ILE A 293 -0.54 11.27 11.42
CA ILE A 293 -0.20 12.64 11.01
C ILE A 293 0.13 12.58 9.52
N SER A 294 -0.66 13.23 8.68
CA SER A 294 -0.50 13.09 7.24
C SER A 294 -0.70 14.37 6.45
N THR A 295 -0.17 14.38 5.23
CA THR A 295 -0.53 15.33 4.19
C THR A 295 -1.95 15.03 3.67
N PRO A 296 -2.72 16.05 3.22
CA PRO A 296 -4.11 15.89 2.79
C PRO A 296 -4.19 15.44 1.32
N VAL A 297 -3.70 14.24 0.99
CA VAL A 297 -3.56 13.77 -0.39
C VAL A 297 -4.32 12.47 -0.67
N GLY A 298 -4.95 12.40 -1.85
CA GLY A 298 -5.60 11.20 -2.35
C GLY A 298 -6.59 10.60 -1.35
N GLY A 299 -6.66 9.29 -1.26
CA GLY A 299 -7.55 8.59 -0.34
C GLY A 299 -7.20 8.71 1.14
N VAL A 300 -6.12 9.42 1.51
CA VAL A 300 -5.80 9.69 2.92
C VAL A 300 -6.90 10.54 3.56
N ILE A 301 -7.48 11.50 2.83
CA ILE A 301 -8.59 12.33 3.33
C ILE A 301 -9.88 11.54 3.57
N ASP A 302 -10.04 10.40 2.88
CA ASP A 302 -11.18 9.49 3.09
C ASP A 302 -11.01 8.64 4.37
N VAL A 303 -9.78 8.54 4.86
CA VAL A 303 -9.41 7.80 6.08
C VAL A 303 -9.40 8.73 7.27
N ILE A 304 -8.56 9.77 7.25
CA ILE A 304 -8.42 10.73 8.36
C ILE A 304 -9.53 11.80 8.24
N THR A 305 -10.70 11.49 8.78
CA THR A 305 -11.90 12.32 8.67
C THR A 305 -12.17 13.19 9.90
N ASN A 306 -11.46 12.94 10.99
CA ASN A 306 -11.61 13.66 12.25
C ASN A 306 -10.39 13.51 13.16
N ASN A 307 -10.32 14.33 14.20
CA ASN A 307 -9.21 14.37 15.14
C ASN A 307 -9.15 13.19 16.12
N THR A 308 -10.07 12.24 16.08
CA THR A 308 -9.98 11.01 16.89
C THR A 308 -8.93 10.06 16.37
N ILE A 309 -8.78 9.99 15.03
CA ILE A 309 -7.91 9.00 14.37
C ILE A 309 -6.65 9.60 13.75
N GLY A 310 -6.57 10.93 13.65
CA GLY A 310 -5.40 11.57 13.07
C GLY A 310 -5.62 13.05 12.75
N VAL A 311 -4.57 13.69 12.29
CA VAL A 311 -4.54 15.08 11.84
C VAL A 311 -3.95 15.18 10.43
N LEU A 312 -4.57 16.02 9.59
CA LEU A 312 -4.06 16.38 8.29
C LEU A 312 -3.34 17.73 8.36
N SER A 313 -2.15 17.84 7.76
CA SER A 313 -1.54 19.15 7.56
C SER A 313 -2.41 20.02 6.63
N LYS A 314 -2.32 21.33 6.75
CA LYS A 314 -3.10 22.25 5.90
C LYS A 314 -2.73 22.10 4.41
N ASP A 315 -1.45 21.91 4.14
CA ASP A 315 -0.86 21.76 2.82
C ASP A 315 0.46 20.95 2.92
N LEU A 316 1.22 20.89 1.82
CA LEU A 316 2.49 20.18 1.74
C LEU A 316 3.71 21.05 2.11
N SER A 317 3.53 22.12 2.87
CA SER A 317 4.64 22.94 3.36
C SER A 317 5.22 22.42 4.67
N ILE A 318 6.52 22.70 4.90
CA ILE A 318 7.20 22.35 6.15
C ILE A 318 6.47 22.95 7.35
N ASN A 319 6.03 24.22 7.25
CA ASN A 319 5.33 24.88 8.34
C ASN A 319 3.99 24.21 8.68
N ALA A 320 3.21 23.82 7.66
CA ALA A 320 1.92 23.16 7.87
C ALA A 320 2.10 21.76 8.48
N TYR A 321 3.09 20.98 8.00
CA TYR A 321 3.34 19.64 8.53
C TYR A 321 3.93 19.69 9.95
N THR A 322 4.82 20.67 10.26
CA THR A 322 5.32 20.90 11.64
C THR A 322 4.16 21.22 12.58
N LYS A 323 3.22 22.10 12.18
CA LYS A 323 2.03 22.39 12.99
C LYS A 323 1.16 21.16 13.23
N ALA A 324 1.03 20.26 12.25
CA ALA A 324 0.32 19.00 12.44
C ALA A 324 1.03 18.06 13.43
N LEU A 325 2.37 18.02 13.43
CA LEU A 325 3.15 17.31 14.45
C LEU A 325 2.89 17.89 15.85
N GLU A 326 2.89 19.22 16.00
CA GLU A 326 2.63 19.91 17.27
C GLU A 326 1.19 19.70 17.77
N GLN A 327 0.21 19.70 16.86
CA GLN A 327 -1.18 19.37 17.21
C GLN A 327 -1.30 17.94 17.75
N ALA A 328 -0.68 16.98 17.05
CA ALA A 328 -0.69 15.58 17.48
C ALA A 328 0.03 15.37 18.82
N TRP A 329 1.13 16.11 19.07
CA TRP A 329 1.88 16.03 20.33
C TRP A 329 1.02 16.28 21.56
N ASN A 330 0.05 17.18 21.47
CA ASN A 330 -0.86 17.56 22.57
C ASN A 330 -2.04 16.60 22.73
N ILE A 331 -2.16 15.59 21.87
CA ILE A 331 -3.23 14.59 21.92
C ILE A 331 -2.68 13.31 22.56
N ILE A 332 -3.43 12.75 23.50
CA ILE A 332 -3.22 11.39 24.02
C ILE A 332 -4.16 10.47 23.26
N PRO A 333 -3.65 9.68 22.28
CA PRO A 333 -4.49 8.87 21.44
C PRO A 333 -5.15 7.72 22.22
N ASP A 334 -6.44 7.50 22.03
CA ASP A 334 -7.08 6.26 22.45
C ASP A 334 -6.86 5.18 21.40
N LYS A 335 -5.79 4.37 21.60
CA LYS A 335 -5.39 3.31 20.69
C LYS A 335 -6.52 2.30 20.42
N ASN A 336 -7.36 1.99 21.41
CA ASN A 336 -8.44 1.02 21.27
C ASN A 336 -9.55 1.57 20.37
N THR A 337 -9.98 2.81 20.58
CA THR A 337 -10.97 3.48 19.72
C THR A 337 -10.47 3.58 18.27
N ILE A 338 -9.23 3.99 18.05
CA ILE A 338 -8.62 4.05 16.72
C ILE A 338 -8.67 2.68 16.06
N LYS A 339 -8.17 1.65 16.72
CA LYS A 339 -8.14 0.27 16.21
C LYS A 339 -9.54 -0.22 15.83
N GLN A 340 -10.55 -0.02 16.67
CA GLN A 340 -11.94 -0.42 16.40
C GLN A 340 -12.53 0.27 15.18
N LEU A 341 -12.30 1.57 15.01
CA LEU A 341 -12.77 2.34 13.85
C LEU A 341 -12.16 1.82 12.55
N TYR A 342 -10.86 1.53 12.56
CA TYR A 342 -10.19 0.97 11.40
C TYR A 342 -10.61 -0.48 11.11
N GLN A 343 -10.78 -1.34 12.13
CA GLN A 343 -11.25 -2.71 11.97
C GLN A 343 -12.61 -2.78 11.29
N LYS A 344 -13.54 -1.94 11.72
CA LYS A 344 -14.89 -1.88 11.16
C LYS A 344 -14.89 -1.56 9.66
N LYS A 345 -14.02 -0.66 9.20
CA LYS A 345 -14.07 -0.11 7.83
C LYS A 345 -13.01 -0.72 6.90
N TYR A 346 -11.84 -1.07 7.43
CA TYR A 346 -10.65 -1.40 6.65
C TYR A 346 -10.06 -2.78 6.97
N SER A 347 -10.78 -3.68 7.65
CA SER A 347 -10.30 -5.05 7.81
C SER A 347 -10.26 -5.77 6.45
N MET A 348 -9.31 -6.69 6.25
CA MET A 348 -9.22 -7.49 5.03
C MET A 348 -10.48 -8.33 4.83
N LYS A 349 -11.08 -8.82 5.90
CA LYS A 349 -12.35 -9.55 5.86
C LYS A 349 -13.46 -8.70 5.21
N THR A 350 -13.68 -7.48 5.70
CA THR A 350 -14.67 -6.55 5.13
C THR A 350 -14.39 -6.23 3.66
N CYS A 351 -13.12 -6.06 3.31
CA CYS A 351 -12.68 -5.82 1.94
C CYS A 351 -12.98 -7.03 1.04
N ALA A 352 -12.58 -8.24 1.43
CA ALA A 352 -12.77 -9.47 0.67
C ALA A 352 -14.27 -9.80 0.46
N GLU A 353 -15.13 -9.53 1.46
CA GLU A 353 -16.58 -9.66 1.31
C GLU A 353 -17.14 -8.74 0.21
N GLN A 354 -16.61 -7.52 0.09
CA GLN A 354 -17.00 -6.59 -0.97
C GLN A 354 -16.51 -7.06 -2.34
N TYR A 355 -15.28 -7.57 -2.44
CA TYR A 355 -14.75 -8.18 -3.66
C TYR A 355 -15.58 -9.40 -4.08
N TYR A 356 -15.91 -10.30 -3.14
CA TYR A 356 -16.77 -11.44 -3.39
C TYR A 356 -18.14 -11.03 -3.95
N LYS A 357 -18.77 -10.00 -3.37
CA LYS A 357 -20.04 -9.44 -3.88
C LYS A 357 -19.88 -8.85 -5.27
N ALA A 358 -18.77 -8.18 -5.57
CA ALA A 358 -18.50 -7.61 -6.89
C ALA A 358 -18.27 -8.69 -7.97
N PHE A 359 -17.59 -9.79 -7.61
CA PHE A 359 -17.32 -10.90 -8.52
C PHE A 359 -18.57 -11.73 -8.86
N ASN A 360 -19.57 -11.76 -7.99
CA ASN A 360 -20.84 -12.45 -8.21
C ASN A 360 -21.85 -11.64 -9.07
N LYS A 361 -21.61 -10.35 -9.29
CA LYS A 361 -22.40 -9.51 -10.23
C LYS A 361 -21.92 -9.69 -11.67
#